data_721957a4f2d1a1967b5b356e50318784
#
_entry.id   721957a4f2d1a1967b5b356e50318784
#
_cell.length_a   1.000
_cell.length_b   1.000
_cell.length_c   1.000
_cell.angle_alpha   90.00
_cell.angle_beta   90.00
_cell.angle_gamma   90.00
#
_symmetry.space_group_name_H-M   'P 1'
#
loop_
_entity.id
_entity.type
_entity.pdbx_description
1 polymer ?
#
loop_
_entity_poly.entity_id
_entity_poly.type
_entity_poly.pdbx_seq_one_letter_code
_entity_poly.pdbx_strand_id
1 'polypeptide(L)'
;MTVIDAPRTLDPVTLEVIRNALPAISDEMSFDLQRTSYNMMIYEVRDYCTALLDTQGRLISQNIGGVSHFVADLGVVIKDGIQRFGLDGFAPGDVILHNHQAVAGQHLNNMVCYTPFFHDGELLGFAVVRAHWVDIGGQSTGFGAGGTAYDPWSEGLQIDQLKIYEAGVVDRKLLKLIRDNIRYPDAAMGDLRSQMAACRLGERRFTELVERYGRDTVLRSIDTIYRETEQKCRGVVAEIPDGVYSAESFLDAASGRYDIKVKVTISGSDMEIDLSGCSPQREGGMNSRTFAGAHIAYKALTVPLEPVNEGSFAGLRVVIPEGNMMMARYPVMMASWSGALPTVVDTVWRALADALPQRIPAAHSGSLGATFVFFGYDPRRDRRFVVQSIESGGWGGRPTEDGESVSMSVCQGDVRNAPIENIELKNPILVLERALRQDSGGPGKFRGGLGINTRAQALVPGRWAAGGGGGRVNCPPWGLWGGQPGKIAETLIKGPADAEFRRSESPRYIGDAGSEVIHRTAGGGGWGDPLERDPARVLVDVQEGYISAQSALDDYGVVLTPDLARVDLEATAKLRAHRSILRR
;
A
#
# COMPACT_ATOMS: atom_id res chain seq x y z
N MET A 1 -55.63 10.12 16.01
CA MET A 1 -54.58 11.15 15.88
C MET A 1 -53.25 10.46 16.17
N THR A 2 -52.56 10.02 15.13
CA THR A 2 -51.24 9.44 15.24
C THR A 2 -50.27 10.60 15.39
N VAL A 3 -49.64 10.72 16.55
CA VAL A 3 -48.54 11.66 16.80
C VAL A 3 -47.41 11.23 15.88
N ILE A 4 -47.14 11.99 14.84
CA ILE A 4 -45.91 11.88 14.06
C ILE A 4 -44.82 12.36 15.01
N ASP A 5 -44.10 11.42 15.61
CA ASP A 5 -42.92 11.72 16.41
C ASP A 5 -41.93 12.47 15.50
N ALA A 6 -41.66 13.73 15.82
CA ALA A 6 -40.64 14.50 15.13
C ALA A 6 -39.30 13.72 15.23
N PRO A 7 -38.49 13.67 14.20
CA PRO A 7 -37.24 12.92 14.24
C PRO A 7 -36.44 13.39 15.44
N ARG A 8 -36.30 12.51 16.46
CA ARG A 8 -35.47 12.80 17.65
C ARG A 8 -34.07 13.16 17.14
N THR A 9 -33.63 14.37 17.44
CA THR A 9 -32.26 14.78 17.15
C THR A 9 -31.30 13.81 17.87
N LEU A 10 -30.27 13.34 17.16
CA LEU A 10 -29.24 12.52 17.80
C LEU A 10 -28.60 13.33 18.93
N ASP A 11 -28.47 12.70 20.09
CA ASP A 11 -27.69 13.27 21.19
C ASP A 11 -26.21 13.36 20.75
N PRO A 12 -25.58 14.56 20.80
CA PRO A 12 -24.21 14.74 20.35
C PRO A 12 -23.19 13.85 21.08
N VAL A 13 -23.39 13.57 22.36
CA VAL A 13 -22.49 12.70 23.12
C VAL A 13 -22.60 11.26 22.62
N THR A 14 -23.83 10.78 22.41
CA THR A 14 -24.06 9.44 21.85
C THR A 14 -23.48 9.32 20.44
N LEU A 15 -23.62 10.34 19.59
CA LEU A 15 -23.02 10.36 18.26
C LEU A 15 -21.49 10.22 18.33
N GLU A 16 -20.82 10.99 19.21
CA GLU A 16 -19.36 10.92 19.35
C GLU A 16 -18.89 9.58 19.94
N VAL A 17 -19.66 8.98 20.86
CA VAL A 17 -19.34 7.63 21.36
C VAL A 17 -19.41 6.61 20.24
N ILE A 18 -20.47 6.63 19.41
CA ILE A 18 -20.63 5.71 18.28
C ILE A 18 -19.54 5.97 17.23
N ARG A 19 -19.22 7.24 16.92
CA ARG A 19 -18.16 7.62 15.98
C ARG A 19 -16.82 6.99 16.32
N ASN A 20 -16.47 6.98 17.61
CA ASN A 20 -15.21 6.41 18.07
C ASN A 20 -15.29 4.89 18.26
N ALA A 21 -16.47 4.34 18.58
CA ALA A 21 -16.65 2.89 18.74
C ALA A 21 -16.48 2.12 17.41
N LEU A 22 -16.94 2.67 16.28
CA LEU A 22 -16.89 1.98 14.99
C LEU A 22 -15.46 1.67 14.53
N PRO A 23 -14.50 2.62 14.46
CA PRO A 23 -13.11 2.29 14.15
C PRO A 23 -12.47 1.42 15.25
N ALA A 24 -12.82 1.59 16.54
CA ALA A 24 -12.31 0.75 17.61
C ALA A 24 -12.70 -0.73 17.43
N ILE A 25 -13.92 -1.02 16.94
CA ILE A 25 -14.32 -2.39 16.60
C ILE A 25 -13.41 -2.95 15.50
N SER A 26 -13.15 -2.18 14.44
CA SER A 26 -12.24 -2.60 13.37
C SER A 26 -10.81 -2.82 13.88
N ASP A 27 -10.34 -1.99 14.83
CA ASP A 27 -9.04 -2.17 15.48
C ASP A 27 -8.99 -3.45 16.33
N GLU A 28 -10.04 -3.75 17.10
CA GLU A 28 -10.12 -5.02 17.86
C GLU A 28 -10.07 -6.24 16.92
N MET A 29 -10.77 -6.20 15.78
CA MET A 29 -10.68 -7.23 14.73
C MET A 29 -9.24 -7.40 14.24
N SER A 30 -8.55 -6.29 14.01
CA SER A 30 -7.15 -6.25 13.57
C SER A 30 -6.20 -6.88 14.59
N PHE A 31 -6.35 -6.55 15.87
CA PHE A 31 -5.53 -7.13 16.94
C PHE A 31 -5.76 -8.64 17.11
N ASP A 32 -7.01 -9.08 17.02
CA ASP A 32 -7.33 -10.51 17.09
C ASP A 32 -6.73 -11.28 15.91
N LEU A 33 -6.90 -10.76 14.70
CA LEU A 33 -6.29 -11.31 13.49
C LEU A 33 -4.77 -11.45 13.65
N GLN A 34 -4.09 -10.36 14.04
CA GLN A 34 -2.63 -10.33 14.16
C GLN A 34 -2.11 -11.36 15.17
N ARG A 35 -2.78 -11.48 16.33
CA ARG A 35 -2.36 -12.37 17.42
C ARG A 35 -2.59 -13.85 17.14
N THR A 36 -3.54 -14.18 16.28
CA THR A 36 -3.96 -15.56 16.03
C THR A 36 -3.46 -16.11 14.69
N SER A 37 -2.88 -15.27 13.82
CA SER A 37 -2.40 -15.65 12.50
C SER A 37 -1.11 -16.47 12.53
N TYR A 38 -0.91 -17.25 11.49
CA TYR A 38 0.21 -18.17 11.29
C TYR A 38 1.25 -17.63 10.32
N ASN A 39 0.84 -16.77 9.40
CA ASN A 39 1.70 -16.20 8.37
C ASN A 39 2.36 -14.91 8.85
N MET A 40 3.68 -14.83 8.68
CA MET A 40 4.49 -13.66 9.05
C MET A 40 4.05 -12.38 8.32
N MET A 41 3.49 -12.47 7.11
CA MET A 41 2.93 -11.32 6.39
C MET A 41 1.75 -10.70 7.16
N ILE A 42 1.02 -11.48 7.96
CA ILE A 42 -0.09 -10.97 8.76
C ILE A 42 0.41 -10.51 10.14
N TYR A 43 1.09 -11.38 10.91
CA TYR A 43 1.37 -11.06 12.32
C TYR A 43 2.59 -10.14 12.54
N GLU A 44 3.58 -10.11 11.63
CA GLU A 44 4.74 -9.19 11.71
C GLU A 44 4.59 -8.02 10.72
N VAL A 45 4.39 -8.34 9.45
CA VAL A 45 4.38 -7.34 8.37
C VAL A 45 3.10 -6.52 8.36
N ARG A 46 1.98 -7.07 8.86
CA ARG A 46 0.65 -6.44 8.91
C ARG A 46 0.06 -6.15 7.53
N ASP A 47 0.26 -7.08 6.59
CA ASP A 47 -0.29 -6.95 5.24
C ASP A 47 -1.76 -7.42 5.21
N TYR A 48 -2.63 -6.63 5.84
CA TYR A 48 -4.07 -6.87 5.95
C TYR A 48 -4.85 -5.59 6.23
N CYS A 49 -6.17 -5.68 6.09
CA CYS A 49 -7.13 -4.73 6.63
C CYS A 49 -8.35 -5.43 7.20
N THR A 50 -8.99 -4.78 8.16
CA THR A 50 -10.27 -5.19 8.75
C THR A 50 -11.25 -4.04 8.63
N ALA A 51 -12.51 -4.33 8.36
CA ALA A 51 -13.51 -3.30 8.11
C ALA A 51 -14.93 -3.77 8.46
N LEU A 52 -15.80 -2.79 8.66
CA LEU A 52 -17.25 -2.94 8.72
C LEU A 52 -17.86 -2.25 7.51
N LEU A 53 -18.78 -2.93 6.83
CA LEU A 53 -19.53 -2.39 5.70
C LEU A 53 -21.04 -2.54 5.94
N ASP A 54 -21.83 -1.62 5.41
CA ASP A 54 -23.28 -1.69 5.51
C ASP A 54 -23.93 -2.59 4.43
N THR A 55 -25.26 -2.69 4.45
CA THR A 55 -26.04 -3.49 3.50
C THR A 55 -26.04 -2.97 2.06
N GLN A 56 -25.43 -1.82 1.80
CA GLN A 56 -25.21 -1.27 0.46
C GLN A 56 -23.74 -1.46 0.02
N GLY A 57 -22.91 -2.10 0.84
CA GLY A 57 -21.48 -2.26 0.61
C GLY A 57 -20.71 -0.94 0.78
N ARG A 58 -21.24 0.02 1.55
CA ARG A 58 -20.56 1.26 1.90
C ARG A 58 -19.67 1.04 3.12
N LEU A 59 -18.50 1.64 3.13
CA LEU A 59 -17.53 1.51 4.22
C LEU A 59 -18.02 2.27 5.47
N ILE A 60 -18.33 1.55 6.55
CA ILE A 60 -18.65 2.13 7.86
C ILE A 60 -17.36 2.56 8.57
N SER A 61 -16.40 1.64 8.68
CA SER A 61 -15.11 1.88 9.33
C SER A 61 -14.07 0.86 8.90
N GLN A 62 -12.80 1.20 9.11
CA GLN A 62 -11.67 0.27 8.98
C GLN A 62 -10.75 0.40 10.20
N ASN A 63 -9.87 -0.58 10.39
CA ASN A 63 -8.81 -0.48 11.38
C ASN A 63 -7.83 0.66 11.02
N ILE A 64 -7.38 1.38 12.04
CA ILE A 64 -6.34 2.41 11.88
C ILE A 64 -5.04 1.74 11.43
N GLY A 65 -4.40 2.31 10.40
CA GLY A 65 -3.19 1.73 9.81
C GLY A 65 -3.43 0.53 8.89
N GLY A 66 -4.67 0.10 8.66
CA GLY A 66 -5.00 -0.93 7.67
C GLY A 66 -4.48 -0.57 6.29
N VAL A 67 -4.10 -1.59 5.51
CA VAL A 67 -3.55 -1.42 4.16
C VAL A 67 -4.51 -0.64 3.28
N SER A 68 -4.18 0.61 2.97
CA SER A 68 -5.10 1.57 2.34
C SER A 68 -5.56 1.14 0.95
N HIS A 69 -4.69 0.49 0.18
CA HIS A 69 -5.08 -0.01 -1.14
C HIS A 69 -5.96 -1.27 -1.07
N PHE A 70 -6.02 -1.97 0.06
CA PHE A 70 -6.96 -3.07 0.26
C PHE A 70 -8.37 -2.55 0.53
N VAL A 71 -8.46 -1.53 1.37
CA VAL A 71 -9.73 -0.94 1.81
C VAL A 71 -10.52 -0.36 0.64
N ALA A 72 -9.83 0.28 -0.29
CA ALA A 72 -10.46 0.98 -1.42
C ALA A 72 -11.39 0.08 -2.26
N ASP A 73 -11.16 -1.23 -2.27
CA ASP A 73 -11.93 -2.19 -3.09
C ASP A 73 -12.87 -3.08 -2.26
N LEU A 74 -12.91 -2.99 -0.93
CA LEU A 74 -13.77 -3.85 -0.11
C LEU A 74 -15.25 -3.65 -0.44
N GLY A 75 -15.67 -2.40 -0.63
CA GLY A 75 -17.02 -2.09 -1.05
C GLY A 75 -17.42 -2.72 -2.38
N VAL A 76 -16.48 -2.81 -3.33
CA VAL A 76 -16.70 -3.47 -4.64
C VAL A 76 -16.96 -4.96 -4.45
N VAL A 77 -16.17 -5.64 -3.60
CA VAL A 77 -16.34 -7.08 -3.30
C VAL A 77 -17.68 -7.36 -2.62
N ILE A 78 -18.08 -6.56 -1.65
CA ILE A 78 -19.38 -6.74 -0.94
C ILE A 78 -20.56 -6.44 -1.86
N LYS A 79 -20.50 -5.39 -2.69
CA LYS A 79 -21.54 -5.09 -3.69
C LYS A 79 -21.72 -6.24 -4.70
N ASP A 80 -20.63 -6.86 -5.14
CA ASP A 80 -20.70 -8.04 -6.02
C ASP A 80 -21.34 -9.24 -5.29
N GLY A 81 -21.00 -9.49 -4.03
CA GLY A 81 -21.65 -10.51 -3.20
C GLY A 81 -23.15 -10.26 -3.04
N ILE A 82 -23.55 -9.03 -2.73
CA ILE A 82 -24.97 -8.63 -2.61
C ILE A 82 -25.70 -8.81 -3.96
N GLN A 83 -25.05 -8.44 -5.06
CA GLN A 83 -25.66 -8.62 -6.40
C GLN A 83 -25.89 -10.10 -6.74
N ARG A 84 -25.00 -11.00 -6.33
CA ARG A 84 -25.08 -12.44 -6.63
C ARG A 84 -26.06 -13.19 -5.74
N PHE A 85 -26.05 -12.89 -4.44
CA PHE A 85 -26.86 -13.64 -3.48
C PHE A 85 -28.21 -12.96 -3.19
N GLY A 86 -28.34 -11.64 -3.42
CA GLY A 86 -29.41 -10.84 -2.83
C GLY A 86 -29.20 -10.66 -1.33
N LEU A 87 -29.85 -9.68 -0.72
CA LEU A 87 -29.78 -9.49 0.74
C LEU A 87 -30.39 -10.68 1.50
N ASP A 88 -31.46 -11.26 0.96
CA ASP A 88 -32.15 -12.43 1.54
C ASP A 88 -31.35 -13.74 1.36
N GLY A 89 -30.33 -13.74 0.52
CA GLY A 89 -29.45 -14.89 0.31
C GLY A 89 -28.36 -15.04 1.35
N PHE A 90 -28.20 -14.11 2.27
CA PHE A 90 -27.30 -14.22 3.41
C PHE A 90 -28.02 -14.77 4.64
N ALA A 91 -27.35 -15.62 5.41
CA ALA A 91 -27.85 -16.20 6.64
C ALA A 91 -26.85 -16.02 7.79
N PRO A 92 -27.34 -15.99 9.07
CA PRO A 92 -26.46 -16.01 10.22
C PRO A 92 -25.50 -17.20 10.18
N GLY A 93 -24.21 -16.94 10.37
CA GLY A 93 -23.17 -17.97 10.34
C GLY A 93 -22.59 -18.27 8.94
N ASP A 94 -23.02 -17.57 7.90
CA ASP A 94 -22.35 -17.59 6.59
C ASP A 94 -20.91 -17.09 6.71
N VAL A 95 -19.99 -17.72 5.98
CA VAL A 95 -18.62 -17.23 5.78
C VAL A 95 -18.30 -17.34 4.30
N ILE A 96 -17.96 -16.21 3.70
CA ILE A 96 -17.70 -16.10 2.28
C ILE A 96 -16.22 -15.78 2.03
N LEU A 97 -15.62 -16.48 1.06
CA LEU A 97 -14.28 -16.20 0.56
C LEU A 97 -14.32 -15.62 -0.84
N HIS A 98 -13.38 -14.70 -1.11
CA HIS A 98 -13.23 -14.08 -2.41
C HIS A 98 -11.80 -13.60 -2.66
N ASN A 99 -11.26 -13.87 -3.88
CA ASN A 99 -10.02 -13.27 -4.38
C ASN A 99 -10.04 -13.04 -5.89
N HIS A 100 -11.20 -13.16 -6.54
CA HIS A 100 -11.30 -13.21 -7.99
C HIS A 100 -11.03 -11.85 -8.65
N GLN A 101 -10.09 -11.82 -9.61
CA GLN A 101 -9.58 -10.62 -10.25
C GLN A 101 -10.58 -9.88 -11.14
N ALA A 102 -11.65 -10.53 -11.59
CA ALA A 102 -12.70 -9.88 -12.37
C ALA A 102 -13.52 -8.86 -11.56
N VAL A 103 -13.56 -9.02 -10.24
CA VAL A 103 -14.31 -8.14 -9.32
C VAL A 103 -13.39 -7.05 -8.77
N ALA A 104 -12.35 -7.44 -8.05
CA ALA A 104 -11.33 -6.54 -7.52
C ALA A 104 -9.96 -7.05 -7.98
N GLY A 105 -9.38 -6.39 -8.97
CA GLY A 105 -8.21 -6.87 -9.70
C GLY A 105 -6.91 -6.68 -8.95
N GLN A 106 -6.63 -7.61 -8.05
CA GLN A 106 -5.42 -7.71 -7.23
C GLN A 106 -4.79 -9.09 -7.41
N HIS A 107 -3.58 -9.32 -6.85
CA HIS A 107 -3.03 -10.67 -6.86
C HIS A 107 -3.88 -11.61 -5.98
N LEU A 108 -3.94 -12.88 -6.37
CA LEU A 108 -4.84 -13.86 -5.77
C LEU A 108 -4.52 -14.18 -4.30
N ASN A 109 -3.33 -13.84 -3.82
CA ASN A 109 -2.94 -14.00 -2.42
C ASN A 109 -3.77 -13.12 -1.46
N ASN A 110 -4.34 -12.00 -1.94
CA ASN A 110 -5.14 -11.09 -1.14
C ASN A 110 -6.53 -11.65 -0.89
N MET A 111 -6.63 -12.60 0.04
CA MET A 111 -7.87 -13.29 0.35
C MET A 111 -8.81 -12.44 1.19
N VAL A 112 -9.99 -12.19 0.68
CA VAL A 112 -11.10 -11.58 1.41
C VAL A 112 -11.92 -12.68 2.07
N CYS A 113 -12.13 -12.54 3.38
CA CYS A 113 -13.08 -13.32 4.17
C CYS A 113 -14.11 -12.36 4.76
N TYR A 114 -15.39 -12.64 4.61
CA TYR A 114 -16.42 -11.80 5.21
C TYR A 114 -17.60 -12.60 5.72
N THR A 115 -18.26 -12.03 6.74
CA THR A 115 -19.46 -12.59 7.37
C THR A 115 -20.55 -11.53 7.43
N PRO A 116 -21.82 -11.88 7.16
CA PRO A 116 -22.94 -10.99 7.42
C PRO A 116 -23.23 -10.94 8.91
N PHE A 117 -23.62 -9.79 9.45
CA PHE A 117 -24.07 -9.67 10.83
C PHE A 117 -25.52 -9.20 10.91
N PHE A 118 -26.24 -9.77 11.86
CA PHE A 118 -27.68 -9.64 12.02
C PHE A 118 -28.04 -9.13 13.43
N HIS A 119 -29.17 -8.44 13.52
CA HIS A 119 -29.83 -8.13 14.78
C HIS A 119 -31.34 -8.32 14.61
N ASP A 120 -31.97 -9.07 15.53
CA ASP A 120 -33.40 -9.42 15.47
C ASP A 120 -33.86 -10.00 14.12
N GLY A 121 -32.98 -10.79 13.46
CA GLY A 121 -33.23 -11.41 12.17
C GLY A 121 -33.06 -10.49 10.96
N GLU A 122 -32.73 -9.22 11.15
CA GLU A 122 -32.45 -8.27 10.07
C GLU A 122 -30.95 -8.19 9.81
N LEU A 123 -30.54 -8.26 8.53
CA LEU A 123 -29.17 -8.04 8.10
C LEU A 123 -28.79 -6.56 8.29
N LEU A 124 -27.73 -6.28 9.05
CA LEU A 124 -27.27 -4.92 9.30
C LEU A 124 -26.00 -4.55 8.54
N GLY A 125 -25.22 -5.54 8.08
CA GLY A 125 -23.98 -5.28 7.34
C GLY A 125 -23.04 -6.49 7.33
N PHE A 126 -21.77 -6.21 7.08
CA PHE A 126 -20.73 -7.22 6.87
C PHE A 126 -19.45 -6.85 7.63
N ALA A 127 -18.90 -7.82 8.35
CA ALA A 127 -17.56 -7.76 8.89
C ALA A 127 -16.61 -8.40 7.89
N VAL A 128 -15.53 -7.67 7.53
CA VAL A 128 -14.67 -8.04 6.41
C VAL A 128 -13.22 -8.01 6.85
N VAL A 129 -12.47 -9.02 6.47
CA VAL A 129 -11.01 -9.10 6.61
C VAL A 129 -10.41 -9.42 5.25
N ARG A 130 -9.49 -8.59 4.78
CA ARG A 130 -8.62 -8.89 3.65
C ARG A 130 -7.20 -9.06 4.13
N ALA A 131 -6.58 -10.21 3.86
CA ALA A 131 -5.25 -10.52 4.32
C ALA A 131 -4.45 -11.26 3.25
N HIS A 132 -3.14 -11.00 3.20
CA HIS A 132 -2.23 -11.64 2.27
C HIS A 132 -1.89 -13.05 2.73
N TRP A 133 -2.38 -14.08 2.02
CA TRP A 133 -2.00 -15.47 2.24
C TRP A 133 -0.60 -15.75 1.70
N VAL A 134 0.16 -16.58 2.43
CA VAL A 134 1.54 -16.92 2.07
C VAL A 134 1.66 -17.63 0.72
N ASP A 135 0.65 -18.37 0.33
CA ASP A 135 0.61 -19.13 -0.92
C ASP A 135 -0.85 -19.40 -1.33
N ILE A 136 -1.11 -19.34 -2.61
CA ILE A 136 -2.42 -19.60 -3.22
C ILE A 136 -2.35 -20.69 -4.29
N GLY A 137 -1.28 -21.46 -4.34
CA GLY A 137 -1.03 -22.45 -5.40
C GLY A 137 -0.34 -21.82 -6.61
N GLY A 138 -0.76 -22.24 -7.82
CA GLY A 138 -0.21 -21.72 -9.07
C GLY A 138 1.22 -22.17 -9.37
N GLN A 139 1.88 -21.49 -10.29
CA GLN A 139 3.20 -21.86 -10.82
C GLN A 139 4.34 -21.62 -9.81
N SER A 140 4.21 -20.64 -8.93
CA SER A 140 5.26 -20.22 -8.01
C SER A 140 4.76 -20.08 -6.58
N THR A 141 5.68 -20.16 -5.63
CA THR A 141 5.42 -19.94 -4.21
C THR A 141 5.38 -18.46 -3.89
N GLY A 142 4.50 -18.07 -2.97
CA GLY A 142 4.29 -16.68 -2.56
C GLY A 142 3.66 -15.86 -3.69
N PHE A 143 3.69 -14.53 -3.58
CA PHE A 143 3.31 -13.69 -4.74
C PHE A 143 4.41 -13.62 -5.80
N GLY A 144 5.31 -14.58 -5.80
CA GLY A 144 6.39 -14.75 -6.77
C GLY A 144 5.93 -15.09 -8.18
N ALA A 145 4.63 -15.19 -8.43
CA ALA A 145 4.07 -15.23 -9.77
C ALA A 145 4.35 -13.94 -10.55
N GLY A 146 4.57 -12.81 -9.84
CA GLY A 146 4.97 -11.55 -10.46
C GLY A 146 6.20 -11.70 -11.36
N GLY A 147 6.02 -11.44 -12.66
CA GLY A 147 7.07 -11.49 -13.66
C GLY A 147 7.24 -12.82 -14.41
N THR A 148 6.50 -13.88 -14.08
CA THR A 148 6.48 -15.12 -14.87
C THR A 148 5.09 -15.75 -15.03
N ALA A 149 4.10 -15.36 -14.24
CA ALA A 149 2.72 -15.69 -14.55
C ALA A 149 2.27 -14.81 -15.74
N TYR A 150 1.53 -15.38 -16.66
CA TYR A 150 0.99 -14.68 -17.82
C TYR A 150 -0.53 -14.64 -17.83
N ASP A 151 -1.15 -15.41 -16.95
CA ASP A 151 -2.60 -15.47 -16.76
C ASP A 151 -2.97 -15.74 -15.29
N PRO A 152 -4.21 -15.55 -14.88
CA PRO A 152 -4.65 -15.80 -13.52
C PRO A 152 -4.53 -17.26 -13.06
N TRP A 153 -4.65 -18.23 -13.97
CA TRP A 153 -4.54 -19.65 -13.64
C TRP A 153 -3.11 -20.05 -13.27
N SER A 154 -2.13 -19.42 -13.89
CA SER A 154 -0.72 -19.61 -13.51
C SER A 154 -0.37 -18.94 -12.18
N GLU A 155 -1.14 -17.93 -11.76
CA GLU A 155 -0.97 -17.27 -10.47
C GLU A 155 -1.46 -18.12 -9.31
N GLY A 156 -2.65 -18.75 -9.43
CA GLY A 156 -3.13 -19.63 -8.38
C GLY A 156 -4.64 -19.90 -8.40
N LEU A 157 -5.13 -20.36 -7.25
CA LEU A 157 -6.52 -20.71 -7.02
C LEU A 157 -7.39 -19.44 -6.99
N GLN A 158 -8.38 -19.40 -7.88
CA GLN A 158 -9.37 -18.34 -7.96
C GLN A 158 -10.63 -18.75 -7.19
N ILE A 159 -11.05 -17.90 -6.28
CA ILE A 159 -12.22 -18.08 -5.43
C ILE A 159 -13.16 -16.88 -5.65
N ASP A 160 -14.37 -17.17 -6.10
CA ASP A 160 -15.33 -16.15 -6.53
C ASP A 160 -16.62 -16.26 -5.74
N GLN A 161 -16.76 -15.43 -4.69
CA GLN A 161 -17.94 -15.34 -3.79
C GLN A 161 -18.38 -16.72 -3.27
N LEU A 162 -17.46 -17.44 -2.63
CA LEU A 162 -17.65 -18.81 -2.26
C LEU A 162 -18.04 -18.95 -0.79
N LYS A 163 -19.25 -19.41 -0.49
CA LYS A 163 -19.68 -19.74 0.88
C LYS A 163 -18.97 -21.00 1.36
N ILE A 164 -18.01 -20.87 2.26
CA ILE A 164 -17.32 -22.00 2.92
C ILE A 164 -18.04 -22.46 4.19
N TYR A 165 -18.90 -21.61 4.76
CA TYR A 165 -19.92 -21.93 5.72
C TYR A 165 -21.23 -21.36 5.19
N GLU A 166 -22.30 -22.15 5.26
CA GLU A 166 -23.66 -21.76 4.91
C GLU A 166 -24.56 -22.00 6.11
N ALA A 167 -25.20 -20.95 6.59
CA ALA A 167 -26.00 -20.95 7.84
C ALA A 167 -25.29 -21.66 9.02
N GLY A 168 -24.00 -21.41 9.18
CA GLY A 168 -23.16 -22.01 10.22
C GLY A 168 -22.64 -23.42 9.93
N VAL A 169 -23.08 -24.04 8.82
CA VAL A 169 -22.65 -25.40 8.43
C VAL A 169 -21.46 -25.32 7.49
N VAL A 170 -20.35 -25.98 7.87
CA VAL A 170 -19.11 -25.99 7.10
C VAL A 170 -19.18 -26.90 5.87
N ASP A 171 -18.76 -26.40 4.71
CA ASP A 171 -18.46 -27.25 3.55
C ASP A 171 -17.03 -27.82 3.66
N ARG A 172 -16.94 -29.03 4.22
CA ARG A 172 -15.66 -29.73 4.41
C ARG A 172 -15.00 -30.15 3.11
N LYS A 173 -15.78 -30.38 2.05
CA LYS A 173 -15.25 -30.80 0.75
C LYS A 173 -14.54 -29.63 0.08
N LEU A 174 -15.15 -28.46 0.19
CA LEU A 174 -14.61 -27.23 -0.34
C LEU A 174 -13.33 -26.80 0.39
N LEU A 175 -13.33 -26.82 1.72
CA LEU A 175 -12.12 -26.55 2.50
C LEU A 175 -10.98 -27.53 2.18
N LYS A 176 -11.33 -28.82 1.95
CA LYS A 176 -10.35 -29.81 1.50
C LYS A 176 -9.80 -29.49 0.12
N LEU A 177 -10.65 -29.08 -0.82
CA LEU A 177 -10.21 -28.67 -2.17
C LEU A 177 -9.23 -27.49 -2.09
N ILE A 178 -9.54 -26.46 -1.33
CA ILE A 178 -8.65 -25.31 -1.13
C ILE A 178 -7.31 -25.78 -0.53
N ARG A 179 -7.36 -26.56 0.56
CA ARG A 179 -6.19 -27.08 1.25
C ARG A 179 -5.25 -27.88 0.34
N ASP A 180 -5.82 -28.75 -0.50
CA ASP A 180 -5.05 -29.65 -1.36
C ASP A 180 -4.35 -28.90 -2.53
N ASN A 181 -4.78 -27.68 -2.85
CA ASN A 181 -4.27 -26.88 -3.96
C ASN A 181 -3.25 -25.80 -3.55
N ILE A 182 -2.90 -25.70 -2.27
CA ILE A 182 -1.93 -24.75 -1.74
C ILE A 182 -0.74 -25.46 -1.08
N ARG A 183 0.46 -24.84 -1.11
CA ARG A 183 1.71 -25.49 -0.64
C ARG A 183 1.94 -25.39 0.86
N TYR A 184 1.28 -24.44 1.54
CA TYR A 184 1.37 -24.21 2.99
C TYR A 184 -0.01 -24.32 3.64
N PRO A 185 -0.66 -25.49 3.55
CA PRO A 185 -2.06 -25.65 3.93
C PRO A 185 -2.33 -25.34 5.40
N ASP A 186 -1.41 -25.70 6.30
CA ASP A 186 -1.61 -25.49 7.74
C ASP A 186 -1.56 -24.01 8.11
N ALA A 187 -0.65 -23.22 7.48
CA ALA A 187 -0.58 -21.79 7.65
C ALA A 187 -1.84 -21.09 7.09
N ALA A 188 -2.22 -21.40 5.83
CA ALA A 188 -3.37 -20.79 5.21
C ALA A 188 -4.69 -21.12 5.91
N MET A 189 -4.88 -22.38 6.37
CA MET A 189 -6.06 -22.76 7.14
C MET A 189 -6.04 -22.16 8.56
N GLY A 190 -4.87 -21.91 9.13
CA GLY A 190 -4.70 -21.14 10.36
C GLY A 190 -5.12 -19.69 10.15
N ASP A 191 -4.61 -19.05 9.12
CA ASP A 191 -4.95 -17.67 8.77
C ASP A 191 -6.43 -17.50 8.43
N LEU A 192 -7.04 -18.45 7.73
CA LEU A 192 -8.48 -18.46 7.48
C LEU A 192 -9.29 -18.48 8.77
N ARG A 193 -8.92 -19.36 9.74
CA ARG A 193 -9.59 -19.37 11.05
C ARG A 193 -9.44 -18.05 11.80
N SER A 194 -8.28 -17.41 11.68
CA SER A 194 -8.01 -16.10 12.28
C SER A 194 -8.85 -14.99 11.62
N GLN A 195 -8.98 -15.00 10.28
CA GLN A 195 -9.86 -14.08 9.56
C GLN A 195 -11.33 -14.27 9.98
N MET A 196 -11.80 -15.51 10.07
CA MET A 196 -13.16 -15.81 10.53
C MET A 196 -13.40 -15.38 11.99
N ALA A 197 -12.42 -15.58 12.88
CA ALA A 197 -12.52 -15.15 14.27
C ALA A 197 -12.62 -13.63 14.39
N ALA A 198 -11.79 -12.90 13.62
CA ALA A 198 -11.84 -11.44 13.55
C ALA A 198 -13.19 -10.93 13.00
N CYS A 199 -13.74 -11.54 11.95
CA CYS A 199 -15.08 -11.20 11.44
C CYS A 199 -16.16 -11.42 12.51
N ARG A 200 -16.15 -12.56 13.19
CA ARG A 200 -17.11 -12.85 14.30
C ARG A 200 -16.95 -11.90 15.48
N LEU A 201 -15.75 -11.42 15.75
CA LEU A 201 -15.52 -10.38 16.75
C LEU A 201 -16.19 -9.08 16.32
N GLY A 202 -16.02 -8.66 15.08
CA GLY A 202 -16.66 -7.47 14.52
C GLY A 202 -18.19 -7.55 14.58
N GLU A 203 -18.77 -8.68 14.16
CA GLU A 203 -20.20 -8.98 14.29
C GLU A 203 -20.69 -8.80 15.72
N ARG A 204 -20.05 -9.47 16.70
CA ARG A 204 -20.43 -9.39 18.11
C ARG A 204 -20.36 -7.97 18.64
N ARG A 205 -19.26 -7.26 18.40
CA ARG A 205 -19.05 -5.89 18.90
C ARG A 205 -20.04 -4.89 18.29
N PHE A 206 -20.35 -5.05 17.01
CA PHE A 206 -21.38 -4.21 16.37
C PHE A 206 -22.76 -4.49 16.94
N THR A 207 -23.11 -5.75 17.20
CA THR A 207 -24.38 -6.14 17.83
C THR A 207 -24.47 -5.57 19.26
N GLU A 208 -23.42 -5.68 20.07
CA GLU A 208 -23.34 -5.07 21.41
C GLU A 208 -23.57 -3.53 21.36
N LEU A 209 -23.05 -2.86 20.32
CA LEU A 209 -23.28 -1.43 20.11
C LEU A 209 -24.76 -1.13 19.80
N VAL A 210 -25.38 -1.95 18.95
CA VAL A 210 -26.80 -1.85 18.60
C VAL A 210 -27.70 -2.14 19.81
N GLU A 211 -27.41 -3.16 20.59
CA GLU A 211 -28.13 -3.49 21.84
C GLU A 211 -28.07 -2.34 22.85
N ARG A 212 -26.92 -1.68 22.95
CA ARG A 212 -26.70 -0.60 23.93
C ARG A 212 -27.40 0.71 23.57
N TYR A 213 -27.36 1.11 22.29
CA TYR A 213 -27.83 2.43 21.84
C TYR A 213 -29.12 2.39 21.01
N GLY A 214 -29.56 1.21 20.66
CA GLY A 214 -30.71 0.99 19.77
C GLY A 214 -30.30 1.07 18.29
N ARG A 215 -30.87 0.15 17.50
CA ARG A 215 -30.61 0.01 16.06
C ARG A 215 -30.70 1.35 15.31
N ASP A 216 -31.83 2.03 15.44
CA ASP A 216 -32.09 3.27 14.70
C ASP A 216 -31.13 4.41 15.08
N THR A 217 -30.69 4.45 16.33
CA THR A 217 -29.67 5.41 16.78
C THR A 217 -28.34 5.13 16.13
N VAL A 218 -27.89 3.88 16.09
CA VAL A 218 -26.62 3.47 15.48
C VAL A 218 -26.63 3.77 13.97
N LEU A 219 -27.66 3.34 13.24
CA LEU A 219 -27.74 3.56 11.79
C LEU A 219 -27.80 5.04 11.42
N ARG A 220 -28.59 5.85 12.14
CA ARG A 220 -28.63 7.31 11.93
C ARG A 220 -27.30 7.98 12.30
N SER A 221 -26.58 7.47 13.28
CA SER A 221 -25.24 7.95 13.62
C SER A 221 -24.27 7.68 12.47
N ILE A 222 -24.29 6.48 11.86
CA ILE A 222 -23.48 6.14 10.70
C ILE A 222 -23.76 7.09 9.53
N ASP A 223 -25.04 7.32 9.18
CA ASP A 223 -25.40 8.25 8.11
C ASP A 223 -24.98 9.70 8.43
N THR A 224 -25.01 10.09 9.69
CA THR A 224 -24.53 11.42 10.12
C THR A 224 -23.03 11.52 10.00
N ILE A 225 -22.28 10.49 10.41
CA ILE A 225 -20.83 10.41 10.26
C ILE A 225 -20.41 10.51 8.79
N TYR A 226 -21.11 9.82 7.88
CA TYR A 226 -20.84 9.92 6.45
C TYR A 226 -21.00 11.36 5.94
N ARG A 227 -22.11 12.02 6.28
CA ARG A 227 -22.38 13.40 5.84
C ARG A 227 -21.37 14.40 6.40
N GLU A 228 -21.00 14.28 7.66
CA GLU A 228 -20.02 15.17 8.27
C GLU A 228 -18.62 14.96 7.70
N THR A 229 -18.22 13.71 7.44
CA THR A 229 -16.95 13.41 6.79
C THR A 229 -16.93 13.95 5.36
N GLU A 230 -18.02 13.78 4.59
CA GLU A 230 -18.18 14.38 3.27
C GLU A 230 -18.02 15.90 3.31
N GLN A 231 -18.72 16.58 4.24
CA GLN A 231 -18.63 18.03 4.38
C GLN A 231 -17.21 18.51 4.67
N LYS A 232 -16.48 17.80 5.54
CA LYS A 232 -15.07 18.11 5.83
C LYS A 232 -14.19 17.97 4.57
N CYS A 233 -14.33 16.86 3.86
CA CYS A 233 -13.56 16.63 2.63
C CYS A 233 -13.86 17.69 1.57
N ARG A 234 -15.15 17.99 1.35
CA ARG A 234 -15.60 19.03 0.43
C ARG A 234 -15.10 20.42 0.84
N GLY A 235 -15.10 20.72 2.14
CA GLY A 235 -14.56 21.98 2.65
C GLY A 235 -13.09 22.18 2.28
N VAL A 236 -12.28 21.13 2.38
CA VAL A 236 -10.86 21.18 1.97
C VAL A 236 -10.71 21.31 0.46
N VAL A 237 -11.53 20.61 -0.33
CA VAL A 237 -11.49 20.73 -1.80
C VAL A 237 -11.87 22.14 -2.24
N ALA A 238 -12.84 22.77 -1.60
CA ALA A 238 -13.27 24.15 -1.89
C ALA A 238 -12.18 25.22 -1.66
N GLU A 239 -11.11 24.88 -0.93
CA GLU A 239 -9.94 25.77 -0.77
C GLU A 239 -8.99 25.72 -1.98
N ILE A 240 -9.14 24.72 -2.85
CA ILE A 240 -8.32 24.56 -4.06
C ILE A 240 -8.96 25.40 -5.16
N PRO A 241 -8.22 26.25 -5.90
CA PRO A 241 -8.80 27.02 -7.00
C PRO A 241 -9.48 26.13 -8.04
N ASP A 242 -10.63 26.56 -8.54
CA ASP A 242 -11.29 25.89 -9.67
C ASP A 242 -10.38 25.83 -10.88
N GLY A 243 -10.36 24.69 -11.56
CA GLY A 243 -9.50 24.53 -12.73
C GLY A 243 -9.29 23.09 -13.16
N VAL A 244 -8.49 22.95 -14.20
CA VAL A 244 -8.04 21.64 -14.71
C VAL A 244 -6.53 21.57 -14.60
N TYR A 245 -6.05 20.59 -13.87
CA TYR A 245 -4.65 20.36 -13.55
C TYR A 245 -4.21 19.03 -14.15
N SER A 246 -3.01 18.97 -14.74
CA SER A 246 -2.54 17.76 -15.38
C SER A 246 -1.08 17.48 -15.06
N ALA A 247 -0.74 16.20 -14.94
CA ALA A 247 0.64 15.75 -14.84
C ALA A 247 0.82 14.40 -15.53
N GLU A 248 2.05 14.12 -15.93
CA GLU A 248 2.42 12.86 -16.56
C GLU A 248 3.66 12.28 -15.88
N SER A 249 3.68 10.98 -15.77
CA SER A 249 4.83 10.18 -15.34
C SER A 249 4.78 8.82 -16.04
N PHE A 250 5.70 7.94 -15.70
CA PHE A 250 5.67 6.58 -16.25
C PHE A 250 6.31 5.59 -15.28
N LEU A 251 6.09 4.33 -15.58
CA LEU A 251 6.67 3.17 -14.93
C LEU A 251 7.33 2.27 -15.96
N ASP A 252 8.34 1.53 -15.52
CA ASP A 252 8.98 0.50 -16.32
C ASP A 252 8.65 -0.88 -15.75
N ALA A 253 8.25 -1.79 -16.61
CA ALA A 253 8.05 -3.19 -16.29
C ALA A 253 8.72 -4.07 -17.34
N ALA A 254 8.80 -5.36 -17.08
CA ALA A 254 9.33 -6.32 -18.07
C ALA A 254 8.55 -6.30 -19.39
N SER A 255 7.25 -5.97 -19.33
CA SER A 255 6.35 -5.79 -20.49
C SER A 255 6.47 -4.43 -21.19
N GLY A 256 7.42 -3.58 -20.77
CA GLY A 256 7.69 -2.27 -21.34
C GLY A 256 7.23 -1.10 -20.47
N ARG A 257 7.24 0.11 -21.05
CA ARG A 257 6.86 1.35 -20.38
C ARG A 257 5.34 1.48 -20.28
N TYR A 258 4.88 1.87 -19.09
CA TYR A 258 3.48 2.24 -18.79
C TYR A 258 3.40 3.73 -18.49
N ASP A 259 2.69 4.48 -19.29
CA ASP A 259 2.46 5.90 -19.06
C ASP A 259 1.33 6.10 -18.05
N ILE A 260 1.56 6.98 -17.09
CA ILE A 260 0.58 7.44 -16.10
C ILE A 260 0.28 8.90 -16.45
N LYS A 261 -0.94 9.15 -16.93
CA LYS A 261 -1.43 10.47 -17.27
C LYS A 261 -2.64 10.79 -16.43
N VAL A 262 -2.53 11.86 -15.68
CA VAL A 262 -3.55 12.28 -14.71
C VAL A 262 -4.09 13.65 -15.11
N LYS A 263 -5.41 13.78 -15.05
CA LYS A 263 -6.09 15.07 -15.11
C LYS A 263 -6.98 15.21 -13.88
N VAL A 264 -6.80 16.28 -13.12
CA VAL A 264 -7.61 16.60 -11.93
C VAL A 264 -8.43 17.84 -12.27
N THR A 265 -9.76 17.74 -12.13
CA THR A 265 -10.68 18.87 -12.29
C THR A 265 -11.25 19.23 -10.93
N ILE A 266 -11.12 20.49 -10.54
CA ILE A 266 -11.74 21.06 -9.35
C ILE A 266 -12.89 21.96 -9.79
N SER A 267 -14.07 21.76 -9.20
CA SER A 267 -15.26 22.57 -9.45
C SER A 267 -16.01 22.77 -8.13
N GLY A 268 -15.83 23.92 -7.52
CA GLY A 268 -16.35 24.22 -6.18
C GLY A 268 -15.80 23.26 -5.14
N SER A 269 -16.63 22.37 -4.62
CA SER A 269 -16.25 21.37 -3.61
C SER A 269 -16.10 19.95 -4.17
N ASP A 270 -16.19 19.78 -5.48
CA ASP A 270 -16.06 18.49 -6.17
C ASP A 270 -14.68 18.36 -6.81
N MET A 271 -14.12 17.15 -6.71
CA MET A 271 -12.88 16.78 -7.40
C MET A 271 -13.13 15.60 -8.34
N GLU A 272 -12.72 15.73 -9.59
CA GLU A 272 -12.64 14.61 -10.53
C GLU A 272 -11.18 14.25 -10.78
N ILE A 273 -10.83 12.97 -10.64
CA ILE A 273 -9.53 12.41 -11.02
C ILE A 273 -9.75 11.51 -12.24
N ASP A 274 -9.27 11.95 -13.39
CA ASP A 274 -9.37 11.25 -14.67
C ASP A 274 -8.03 10.59 -15.02
N LEU A 275 -8.04 9.26 -15.07
CA LEU A 275 -6.91 8.39 -15.42
C LEU A 275 -7.07 7.78 -16.83
N SER A 276 -7.99 8.31 -17.65
CA SER A 276 -8.26 7.79 -19.00
C SER A 276 -7.03 7.78 -19.90
N GLY A 277 -6.09 8.70 -19.66
CA GLY A 277 -4.84 8.84 -20.41
C GLY A 277 -3.75 7.85 -20.03
N CYS A 278 -3.94 7.02 -18.99
CA CYS A 278 -2.98 5.98 -18.63
C CYS A 278 -2.91 4.88 -19.69
N SER A 279 -1.80 4.15 -19.73
CA SER A 279 -1.58 3.07 -20.70
C SER A 279 -2.73 2.06 -20.71
N PRO A 280 -3.04 1.44 -21.86
CA PRO A 280 -3.96 0.32 -21.90
C PRO A 280 -3.39 -0.89 -21.15
N GLN A 281 -4.29 -1.81 -20.76
CA GLN A 281 -3.88 -3.11 -20.23
C GLN A 281 -2.99 -3.86 -21.23
N ARG A 282 -2.08 -4.68 -20.71
CA ARG A 282 -1.16 -5.51 -21.52
C ARG A 282 -1.02 -6.88 -20.93
N GLU A 283 -0.61 -7.85 -21.72
CA GLU A 283 -0.12 -9.12 -21.20
C GLU A 283 1.11 -8.86 -20.32
N GLY A 284 1.18 -9.48 -19.14
CA GLY A 284 2.37 -9.39 -18.29
C GLY A 284 2.35 -8.38 -17.16
N GLY A 285 1.35 -8.34 -16.34
CA GLY A 285 1.57 -8.10 -14.92
C GLY A 285 1.36 -6.74 -14.28
N MET A 286 1.46 -5.61 -14.98
CA MET A 286 1.24 -4.27 -14.39
C MET A 286 -0.22 -3.81 -14.52
N ASN A 287 -1.14 -4.73 -14.60
CA ASN A 287 -2.56 -4.42 -14.66
C ASN A 287 -3.20 -4.52 -13.29
N SER A 288 -4.24 -3.74 -13.08
CA SER A 288 -5.08 -3.79 -11.89
C SER A 288 -6.54 -3.49 -12.25
N ARG A 289 -7.45 -3.73 -11.31
CA ARG A 289 -8.83 -3.29 -11.39
C ARG A 289 -9.18 -2.65 -10.06
N THR A 290 -8.86 -1.36 -9.92
CA THR A 290 -8.95 -0.65 -8.64
C THR A 290 -9.01 0.86 -8.80
N PHE A 291 -9.69 1.52 -7.87
CA PHE A 291 -9.70 2.97 -7.69
C PHE A 291 -8.69 3.45 -6.63
N ALA A 292 -7.92 2.54 -6.03
CA ALA A 292 -7.12 2.80 -4.84
C ALA A 292 -6.15 3.98 -4.99
N GLY A 293 -5.47 4.12 -6.14
CA GLY A 293 -4.53 5.22 -6.34
C GLY A 293 -5.19 6.60 -6.22
N ALA A 294 -6.37 6.78 -6.83
CA ALA A 294 -7.13 8.03 -6.75
C ALA A 294 -7.70 8.26 -5.34
N HIS A 295 -8.27 7.22 -4.72
CA HIS A 295 -8.82 7.30 -3.36
C HIS A 295 -7.77 7.69 -2.33
N ILE A 296 -6.58 7.08 -2.38
CA ILE A 296 -5.48 7.38 -1.46
C ILE A 296 -4.98 8.81 -1.66
N ALA A 297 -4.79 9.24 -2.92
CA ALA A 297 -4.37 10.60 -3.23
C ALA A 297 -5.36 11.64 -2.67
N TYR A 298 -6.65 11.41 -2.88
CA TYR A 298 -7.73 12.29 -2.40
C TYR A 298 -7.79 12.32 -0.87
N LYS A 299 -7.79 11.15 -0.22
CA LYS A 299 -7.87 11.04 1.25
C LYS A 299 -6.70 11.74 1.94
N ALA A 300 -5.49 11.58 1.41
CA ALA A 300 -4.30 12.23 1.94
C ALA A 300 -4.29 13.76 1.74
N LEU A 301 -4.94 14.26 0.67
CA LEU A 301 -5.12 15.69 0.45
C LEU A 301 -6.22 16.32 1.31
N THR A 302 -7.24 15.57 1.67
CA THR A 302 -8.41 16.12 2.39
C THR A 302 -8.29 15.98 3.89
N VAL A 303 -8.54 14.79 4.43
CA VAL A 303 -8.59 14.55 5.89
C VAL A 303 -7.69 13.36 6.28
N PRO A 304 -6.36 13.47 6.13
CA PRO A 304 -5.43 12.33 6.27
C PRO A 304 -5.47 11.67 7.65
N LEU A 305 -5.74 12.41 8.70
CA LEU A 305 -5.68 11.94 10.10
C LEU A 305 -7.02 11.40 10.63
N GLU A 306 -8.12 11.59 9.90
CA GLU A 306 -9.42 11.08 10.34
C GLU A 306 -9.63 9.62 9.90
N PRO A 307 -10.38 8.82 10.66
CA PRO A 307 -10.79 7.48 10.22
C PRO A 307 -11.50 7.55 8.87
N VAL A 308 -11.25 6.56 8.01
CA VAL A 308 -11.88 6.49 6.69
C VAL A 308 -13.27 5.85 6.81
N ASN A 309 -14.23 6.40 6.08
CA ASN A 309 -15.56 5.86 5.85
C ASN A 309 -16.07 6.27 4.46
N GLU A 310 -17.26 5.84 4.07
CA GLU A 310 -17.82 6.16 2.74
C GLU A 310 -17.88 7.66 2.46
N GLY A 311 -18.20 8.49 3.46
CA GLY A 311 -18.24 9.95 3.32
C GLY A 311 -16.88 10.55 2.91
N SER A 312 -15.79 9.85 3.17
CA SER A 312 -14.44 10.31 2.77
C SER A 312 -14.29 10.48 1.26
N PHE A 313 -15.12 9.82 0.45
CA PHE A 313 -14.99 9.80 -1.01
C PHE A 313 -16.21 10.37 -1.75
N ALA A 314 -17.24 10.82 -1.04
CA ALA A 314 -18.50 11.29 -1.65
C ALA A 314 -18.32 12.53 -2.56
N GLY A 315 -17.31 13.37 -2.31
CA GLY A 315 -16.94 14.51 -3.15
C GLY A 315 -15.94 14.18 -4.28
N LEU A 316 -15.57 12.91 -4.45
CA LEU A 316 -14.62 12.45 -5.45
C LEU A 316 -15.30 11.68 -6.58
N ARG A 317 -15.01 12.05 -7.81
CA ARG A 317 -15.32 11.26 -9.00
C ARG A 317 -14.03 10.72 -9.61
N VAL A 318 -13.96 9.41 -9.86
CA VAL A 318 -12.81 8.77 -10.53
C VAL A 318 -13.24 8.26 -11.89
N VAL A 319 -12.47 8.61 -12.93
CA VAL A 319 -12.73 8.19 -14.31
C VAL A 319 -11.60 7.29 -14.78
N ILE A 320 -11.92 6.01 -15.00
CA ILE A 320 -10.98 5.00 -15.53
C ILE A 320 -11.75 4.13 -16.53
N PRO A 321 -11.49 4.23 -17.85
CA PRO A 321 -12.19 3.41 -18.84
C PRO A 321 -11.79 1.94 -18.74
N GLU A 322 -12.72 1.06 -19.07
CA GLU A 322 -12.47 -0.38 -19.21
C GLU A 322 -11.37 -0.67 -20.23
N GLY A 323 -10.45 -1.56 -19.88
CA GLY A 323 -9.28 -1.88 -20.70
C GLY A 323 -8.07 -0.99 -20.48
N ASN A 324 -8.16 -0.02 -19.55
CA ASN A 324 -7.03 0.72 -19.01
C ASN A 324 -6.22 -0.18 -18.06
N MET A 325 -4.92 0.07 -17.88
CA MET A 325 -4.07 -0.68 -16.97
C MET A 325 -4.58 -0.66 -15.51
N MET A 326 -5.33 0.38 -15.10
CA MET A 326 -5.92 0.51 -13.77
C MET A 326 -7.36 -0.03 -13.69
N MET A 327 -7.96 -0.42 -14.82
CA MET A 327 -9.29 -1.00 -14.94
C MET A 327 -9.25 -2.13 -16.00
N ALA A 328 -8.35 -3.06 -15.78
CA ALA A 328 -8.10 -4.15 -16.72
C ALA A 328 -9.26 -5.15 -16.75
N ARG A 329 -9.48 -5.72 -17.93
CA ARG A 329 -10.48 -6.76 -18.15
C ARG A 329 -9.87 -8.13 -17.88
N TYR A 330 -10.53 -8.91 -17.05
CA TYR A 330 -10.22 -10.33 -16.91
C TYR A 330 -10.34 -11.05 -18.27
N PRO A 331 -9.47 -12.02 -18.62
CA PRO A 331 -8.49 -12.72 -17.76
C PRO A 331 -7.04 -12.19 -17.87
N VAL A 332 -6.81 -10.91 -18.10
CA VAL A 332 -5.46 -10.37 -18.04
C VAL A 332 -4.91 -10.51 -16.62
N MET A 333 -3.65 -10.96 -16.49
CA MET A 333 -3.00 -11.13 -15.21
C MET A 333 -2.87 -9.81 -14.45
N MET A 334 -3.11 -9.84 -13.15
CA MET A 334 -3.03 -8.69 -12.24
C MET A 334 -2.10 -8.93 -11.04
N ALA A 335 -1.13 -9.85 -11.16
CA ALA A 335 -0.23 -10.21 -10.06
C ALA A 335 0.62 -9.05 -9.53
N SER A 336 0.99 -8.09 -10.37
CA SER A 336 1.76 -6.89 -9.97
C SER A 336 0.87 -5.63 -9.88
N TRP A 337 -0.39 -5.80 -9.57
CA TRP A 337 -1.44 -4.79 -9.58
C TRP A 337 -1.10 -3.50 -8.82
N SER A 338 -0.44 -3.64 -7.70
CA SER A 338 -0.15 -2.55 -6.77
C SER A 338 1.07 -1.72 -7.17
N GLY A 339 1.89 -2.21 -8.11
CA GLY A 339 3.14 -1.56 -8.49
C GLY A 339 2.98 -0.14 -9.07
N ALA A 340 1.83 0.14 -9.70
CA ALA A 340 1.54 1.46 -10.27
C ALA A 340 0.98 2.46 -9.25
N LEU A 341 0.35 2.00 -8.17
CA LEU A 341 -0.43 2.84 -7.26
C LEU A 341 0.36 4.01 -6.65
N PRO A 342 1.58 3.82 -6.10
CA PRO A 342 2.33 4.93 -5.52
C PRO A 342 2.67 6.01 -6.55
N THR A 343 2.93 5.61 -7.80
CA THR A 343 3.21 6.57 -8.88
C THR A 343 1.95 7.30 -9.33
N VAL A 344 0.79 6.64 -9.32
CA VAL A 344 -0.50 7.31 -9.56
C VAL A 344 -0.76 8.36 -8.49
N VAL A 345 -0.59 8.02 -7.21
CA VAL A 345 -0.74 8.96 -6.09
C VAL A 345 0.17 10.19 -6.27
N ASP A 346 1.46 9.95 -6.48
CA ASP A 346 2.44 11.03 -6.69
C ASP A 346 2.11 11.89 -7.91
N THR A 347 1.56 11.29 -8.99
CA THR A 347 1.22 12.02 -10.21
C THR A 347 -0.04 12.87 -10.03
N VAL A 348 -1.02 12.39 -9.26
CA VAL A 348 -2.19 13.20 -8.84
C VAL A 348 -1.72 14.43 -8.05
N TRP A 349 -0.84 14.22 -7.06
CA TRP A 349 -0.30 15.31 -6.27
C TRP A 349 0.54 16.28 -7.13
N ARG A 350 1.38 15.75 -8.04
CA ARG A 350 2.15 16.58 -8.97
C ARG A 350 1.25 17.47 -9.83
N ALA A 351 0.09 16.98 -10.26
CA ALA A 351 -0.86 17.78 -11.03
C ALA A 351 -1.33 19.01 -10.24
N LEU A 352 -1.47 18.88 -8.93
CA LEU A 352 -1.92 19.94 -8.03
C LEU A 352 -0.77 20.78 -7.42
N ALA A 353 0.50 20.53 -7.79
CA ALA A 353 1.64 21.15 -7.12
C ALA A 353 1.61 22.68 -7.22
N ASP A 354 1.26 23.25 -8.39
CA ASP A 354 1.18 24.70 -8.58
C ASP A 354 0.00 25.34 -7.82
N ALA A 355 -1.10 24.60 -7.67
CA ALA A 355 -2.25 25.06 -6.90
C ALA A 355 -2.03 24.97 -5.38
N LEU A 356 -1.22 24.02 -4.93
CA LEU A 356 -0.98 23.68 -3.52
C LEU A 356 0.52 23.65 -3.16
N PRO A 357 1.29 24.72 -3.42
CA PRO A 357 2.75 24.70 -3.27
C PRO A 357 3.21 24.42 -1.83
N GLN A 358 2.37 24.72 -0.83
CA GLN A 358 2.70 24.51 0.59
C GLN A 358 2.17 23.17 1.15
N ARG A 359 1.62 22.29 0.28
CA ARG A 359 1.01 21.02 0.72
C ARG A 359 1.58 19.81 -0.02
N ILE A 360 2.01 19.97 -1.27
CA ILE A 360 2.44 18.86 -2.12
C ILE A 360 3.90 18.51 -1.85
N PRO A 361 4.20 17.25 -1.48
CA PRO A 361 5.56 16.74 -1.36
C PRO A 361 6.17 16.47 -2.74
N ALA A 362 7.48 16.41 -2.83
CA ALA A 362 8.17 15.80 -3.96
C ALA A 362 7.85 14.29 -4.05
N ALA A 363 8.24 13.63 -5.14
CA ALA A 363 7.86 12.24 -5.37
C ALA A 363 8.49 11.28 -4.35
N HIS A 364 7.71 10.30 -3.94
CA HIS A 364 8.18 9.16 -3.14
C HIS A 364 9.00 8.19 -3.99
N SER A 365 9.62 7.21 -3.36
CA SER A 365 10.37 6.13 -4.02
C SER A 365 9.58 5.41 -5.13
N GLY A 366 8.26 5.53 -5.12
CA GLY A 366 7.37 5.01 -6.16
C GLY A 366 7.21 3.49 -6.17
N SER A 367 7.64 2.83 -5.11
CA SER A 367 7.50 1.41 -4.90
C SER A 367 6.60 1.14 -3.70
N LEU A 368 5.86 0.03 -3.72
CA LEU A 368 5.16 -0.48 -2.53
C LEU A 368 6.11 -1.05 -1.47
N GLY A 369 7.36 -0.99 -1.69
CA GLY A 369 8.38 -1.72 -1.01
C GLY A 369 8.95 -2.70 -2.01
N ALA A 370 10.22 -2.54 -2.29
CA ALA A 370 10.91 -3.50 -3.10
C ALA A 370 10.99 -4.78 -2.29
N THR A 371 10.42 -5.81 -2.83
CA THR A 371 10.39 -7.11 -2.16
C THR A 371 11.47 -7.99 -2.73
N PHE A 372 12.27 -8.58 -1.87
CA PHE A 372 12.90 -9.80 -2.27
C PHE A 372 12.13 -11.00 -1.71
N VAL A 373 11.91 -11.98 -2.55
CA VAL A 373 11.32 -13.26 -2.16
C VAL A 373 12.39 -14.33 -2.38
N PHE A 374 12.66 -15.12 -1.36
CA PHE A 374 13.53 -16.29 -1.47
C PHE A 374 12.75 -17.53 -1.03
N PHE A 375 12.65 -18.53 -1.88
CA PHE A 375 11.89 -19.72 -1.61
C PHE A 375 12.55 -21.00 -2.12
N GLY A 376 12.21 -22.11 -1.51
CA GLY A 376 12.77 -23.41 -1.85
C GLY A 376 12.43 -24.48 -0.82
N TYR A 377 13.35 -25.44 -0.69
CA TYR A 377 13.29 -26.50 0.29
C TYR A 377 14.54 -26.44 1.19
N ASP A 378 14.35 -26.43 2.51
CA ASP A 378 15.43 -26.47 3.49
C ASP A 378 15.67 -27.94 3.93
N PRO A 379 16.70 -28.62 3.41
CA PRO A 379 16.97 -30.00 3.75
C PRO A 379 17.39 -30.20 5.21
N ARG A 380 17.85 -29.12 5.90
CA ARG A 380 18.25 -29.16 7.30
C ARG A 380 17.06 -29.32 8.24
N ARG A 381 15.88 -28.85 7.79
CA ARG A 381 14.63 -28.83 8.56
C ARG A 381 13.52 -29.66 7.91
N ASP A 382 13.81 -30.33 6.81
CA ASP A 382 12.87 -31.16 6.01
C ASP A 382 11.57 -30.41 5.70
N ARG A 383 11.68 -29.14 5.23
CA ARG A 383 10.50 -28.34 4.93
C ARG A 383 10.69 -27.35 3.80
N ARG A 384 9.59 -26.99 3.16
CA ARG A 384 9.54 -25.83 2.26
C ARG A 384 9.65 -24.55 3.07
N PHE A 385 10.23 -23.53 2.46
CA PHE A 385 10.30 -22.18 3.03
C PHE A 385 9.97 -21.13 1.98
N VAL A 386 9.52 -19.98 2.46
CA VAL A 386 9.39 -18.75 1.69
C VAL A 386 9.69 -17.56 2.60
N VAL A 387 10.65 -16.75 2.18
CA VAL A 387 10.95 -15.44 2.77
C VAL A 387 10.29 -14.40 1.88
N GLN A 388 9.59 -13.49 2.49
CA GLN A 388 9.07 -12.28 1.85
C GLN A 388 9.52 -11.10 2.71
N SER A 389 10.39 -10.26 2.18
CA SER A 389 10.81 -9.03 2.85
C SER A 389 10.35 -7.84 2.04
N ILE A 390 9.64 -6.94 2.70
CA ILE A 390 9.21 -5.67 2.11
C ILE A 390 10.24 -4.62 2.50
N GLU A 391 10.93 -4.06 1.50
CA GLU A 391 11.96 -3.06 1.71
C GLU A 391 11.41 -1.67 1.36
N SER A 392 11.30 -0.82 2.37
CA SER A 392 10.79 0.54 2.24
C SER A 392 11.74 1.45 1.48
N GLY A 393 11.22 2.53 0.93
CA GLY A 393 12.01 3.55 0.23
C GLY A 393 11.96 4.93 0.89
N GLY A 394 12.56 5.93 0.27
CA GLY A 394 12.49 7.31 0.75
C GLY A 394 11.20 8.01 0.33
N TRP A 395 10.64 8.85 1.19
CA TRP A 395 9.57 9.77 0.86
C TRP A 395 10.13 11.07 0.28
N GLY A 396 9.34 11.77 -0.53
CA GLY A 396 9.71 13.07 -1.06
C GLY A 396 9.85 14.13 0.04
N GLY A 397 10.76 15.08 -0.16
CA GLY A 397 10.86 16.27 0.68
C GLY A 397 9.56 17.06 0.65
N ARG A 398 9.25 17.76 1.74
CA ARG A 398 8.04 18.57 1.93
C ARG A 398 8.37 20.05 1.98
N PRO A 399 7.39 20.95 1.92
CA PRO A 399 7.63 22.40 2.03
C PRO A 399 8.31 22.85 3.33
N THR A 400 8.22 22.05 4.37
CA THR A 400 8.66 22.41 5.74
C THR A 400 9.72 21.48 6.33
N GLU A 401 9.94 20.29 5.71
CA GLU A 401 10.78 19.26 6.32
C GLU A 401 11.36 18.30 5.25
N ASP A 402 12.42 17.61 5.65
CA ASP A 402 13.01 16.54 4.85
C ASP A 402 12.04 15.36 4.70
N GLY A 403 12.15 14.61 3.61
CA GLY A 403 11.38 13.38 3.41
C GLY A 403 11.80 12.29 4.39
N GLU A 404 10.83 11.47 4.80
CA GLU A 404 11.06 10.33 5.67
C GLU A 404 11.95 9.28 4.99
N SER A 405 12.96 8.80 5.72
CA SER A 405 13.86 7.74 5.26
C SER A 405 13.26 6.37 5.57
N VAL A 406 13.39 5.44 4.62
CA VAL A 406 12.97 4.04 4.79
C VAL A 406 11.53 3.92 5.30
N SER A 407 10.65 4.72 4.74
CA SER A 407 9.23 4.72 5.10
C SER A 407 8.40 3.88 4.12
N MET A 408 7.38 3.21 4.64
CA MET A 408 6.47 2.43 3.80
C MET A 408 5.74 3.33 2.81
N SER A 409 5.32 2.77 1.70
CA SER A 409 4.56 3.50 0.68
C SER A 409 3.28 4.09 1.28
N VAL A 410 2.89 5.25 0.81
CA VAL A 410 1.61 5.89 1.13
C VAL A 410 0.40 4.97 0.88
N CYS A 411 0.56 3.94 0.05
CA CYS A 411 -0.48 2.98 -0.28
C CYS A 411 -0.62 1.82 0.73
N GLN A 412 0.31 1.65 1.67
CA GLN A 412 0.41 0.43 2.48
C GLN A 412 -0.04 0.58 3.95
N GLY A 413 -0.45 1.76 4.39
CA GLY A 413 -0.84 1.96 5.80
C GLY A 413 0.30 1.66 6.77
N ASP A 414 0.04 0.88 7.82
CA ASP A 414 1.02 0.52 8.87
C ASP A 414 1.75 -0.81 8.60
N VAL A 415 1.94 -1.17 7.32
CA VAL A 415 2.80 -2.30 6.95
C VAL A 415 4.21 -2.07 7.48
N ARG A 416 4.85 -3.14 7.99
CA ARG A 416 6.15 -3.07 8.66
C ARG A 416 7.14 -4.06 8.08
N ASN A 417 8.41 -3.80 8.30
CA ASN A 417 9.44 -4.79 8.08
C ASN A 417 9.40 -5.84 9.20
N ALA A 418 9.46 -7.12 8.82
CA ALA A 418 9.68 -8.15 9.81
C ALA A 418 11.09 -8.00 10.45
N PRO A 419 11.24 -8.27 11.76
CA PRO A 419 12.54 -8.29 12.41
C PRO A 419 13.49 -9.29 11.71
N ILE A 420 14.75 -8.89 11.53
CA ILE A 420 15.77 -9.71 10.88
C ILE A 420 15.92 -11.05 11.60
N GLU A 421 15.90 -11.03 12.91
CA GLU A 421 16.02 -12.21 13.77
C GLU A 421 14.91 -13.23 13.48
N ASN A 422 13.69 -12.77 13.28
CA ASN A 422 12.55 -13.64 12.93
C ASN A 422 12.67 -14.19 11.52
N ILE A 423 13.19 -13.40 10.58
CA ILE A 423 13.46 -13.86 9.20
C ILE A 423 14.48 -14.99 9.22
N GLU A 424 15.63 -14.79 9.87
CA GLU A 424 16.74 -15.75 9.95
C GLU A 424 16.39 -16.99 10.77
N LEU A 425 15.68 -16.81 11.89
CA LEU A 425 15.24 -17.93 12.71
C LEU A 425 14.34 -18.91 11.97
N LYS A 426 13.47 -18.39 11.11
CA LYS A 426 12.47 -19.21 10.40
C LYS A 426 12.90 -19.69 9.03
N ASN A 427 13.86 -19.03 8.41
CA ASN A 427 14.21 -19.26 7.01
C ASN A 427 15.73 -19.43 6.83
N PRO A 428 16.17 -20.15 5.78
CA PRO A 428 17.57 -20.40 5.50
C PRO A 428 18.24 -19.21 4.77
N ILE A 429 18.24 -18.07 5.40
CA ILE A 429 18.83 -16.83 4.90
C ILE A 429 19.63 -16.15 6.01
N LEU A 430 20.65 -15.40 5.66
CA LEU A 430 21.41 -14.53 6.54
C LEU A 430 21.38 -13.11 5.99
N VAL A 431 20.99 -12.14 6.79
CA VAL A 431 21.01 -10.71 6.44
C VAL A 431 22.34 -10.13 6.88
N LEU A 432 23.22 -9.89 5.91
CA LEU A 432 24.59 -9.44 6.15
C LEU A 432 24.68 -7.93 6.42
N GLU A 433 23.73 -7.17 5.88
CA GLU A 433 23.69 -5.71 6.01
C GLU A 433 22.25 -5.23 5.86
N ARG A 434 21.85 -4.26 6.67
CA ARG A 434 20.64 -3.47 6.51
C ARG A 434 20.90 -2.07 7.01
N ALA A 435 21.10 -1.12 6.08
CA ALA A 435 21.53 0.24 6.38
C ALA A 435 20.83 1.26 5.47
N LEU A 436 20.79 2.52 5.91
CA LEU A 436 20.37 3.61 5.06
C LEU A 436 21.28 3.72 3.82
N ARG A 437 20.69 3.93 2.66
CA ARG A 437 21.42 4.11 1.39
C ARG A 437 21.88 5.55 1.28
N GLN A 438 23.16 5.81 1.60
CA GLN A 438 23.77 7.14 1.48
C GLN A 438 23.58 7.73 0.08
N ASP A 439 23.37 9.06 -0.01
CA ASP A 439 23.15 9.82 -1.23
C ASP A 439 21.95 9.38 -2.08
N SER A 440 20.99 8.68 -1.52
CA SER A 440 19.84 8.20 -2.28
C SER A 440 18.67 9.18 -2.33
N GLY A 441 18.52 10.02 -1.30
CA GLY A 441 17.54 11.09 -1.28
C GLY A 441 17.90 12.23 -2.22
N GLY A 442 16.93 12.73 -2.97
CA GLY A 442 17.10 13.85 -3.89
C GLY A 442 17.52 15.13 -3.15
N PRO A 443 18.56 15.82 -3.63
CA PRO A 443 18.96 17.11 -3.07
C PRO A 443 17.85 18.16 -3.17
N GLY A 444 17.70 18.96 -2.11
CA GLY A 444 16.71 20.03 -2.02
C GLY A 444 16.96 20.93 -0.82
N LYS A 445 16.27 22.06 -0.73
CA LYS A 445 16.19 22.83 0.53
C LYS A 445 15.74 21.90 1.66
N PHE A 446 14.79 21.05 1.34
CA PHE A 446 14.42 19.88 2.11
C PHE A 446 14.76 18.62 1.30
N ARG A 447 15.67 17.83 1.84
CA ARG A 447 16.19 16.62 1.19
C ARG A 447 15.09 15.56 1.09
N GLY A 448 15.07 14.80 -0.01
CA GLY A 448 14.30 13.56 -0.07
C GLY A 448 14.78 12.53 0.96
N GLY A 449 13.88 11.69 1.44
CA GLY A 449 14.19 10.59 2.33
C GLY A 449 15.12 9.57 1.67
N LEU A 450 15.91 8.87 2.47
CA LEU A 450 16.83 7.86 1.99
C LEU A 450 16.12 6.51 1.77
N GLY A 451 16.55 5.77 0.77
CA GLY A 451 16.26 4.35 0.63
C GLY A 451 17.10 3.49 1.59
N ILE A 452 16.92 2.19 1.49
CA ILE A 452 17.64 1.18 2.25
C ILE A 452 18.58 0.37 1.34
N ASN A 453 19.67 -0.11 1.91
CA ASN A 453 20.59 -1.08 1.34
C ASN A 453 20.48 -2.36 2.17
N THR A 454 19.96 -3.45 1.58
CA THR A 454 19.84 -4.75 2.23
C THR A 454 20.70 -5.77 1.46
N ARG A 455 21.64 -6.42 2.15
CA ARG A 455 22.46 -7.51 1.62
C ARG A 455 22.11 -8.79 2.35
N ALA A 456 21.72 -9.81 1.59
CA ALA A 456 21.33 -11.09 2.14
C ALA A 456 22.01 -12.25 1.42
N GLN A 457 22.28 -13.34 2.16
CA GLN A 457 22.92 -14.56 1.66
C GLN A 457 22.00 -15.77 1.83
N ALA A 458 21.91 -16.59 0.79
CA ALA A 458 21.23 -17.88 0.83
C ALA A 458 22.07 -18.92 1.59
N LEU A 459 21.47 -19.62 2.55
CA LEU A 459 22.12 -20.70 3.29
C LEU A 459 21.85 -22.09 2.70
N VAL A 460 20.93 -22.19 1.76
CA VAL A 460 20.57 -23.38 0.99
C VAL A 460 20.27 -22.99 -0.45
N PRO A 461 20.31 -23.92 -1.42
CA PRO A 461 19.85 -23.62 -2.77
C PRO A 461 18.36 -23.20 -2.79
N GLY A 462 18.04 -22.23 -3.63
CA GLY A 462 16.67 -21.72 -3.73
C GLY A 462 16.48 -20.80 -4.93
N ARG A 463 15.28 -20.21 -5.01
CA ARG A 463 14.93 -19.24 -6.02
C ARG A 463 14.73 -17.88 -5.40
N TRP A 464 15.46 -16.90 -5.90
CA TRP A 464 15.25 -15.51 -5.59
C TRP A 464 14.27 -14.92 -6.61
N ALA A 465 13.26 -14.25 -6.13
CA ALA A 465 12.50 -13.31 -6.92
C ALA A 465 12.84 -11.91 -6.37
N ALA A 466 13.83 -11.31 -6.95
CA ALA A 466 14.19 -9.93 -6.69
C ALA A 466 13.44 -9.07 -7.72
N GLY A 467 12.14 -8.98 -7.57
CA GLY A 467 11.35 -7.99 -8.26
C GLY A 467 11.61 -6.68 -7.58
N GLY A 468 12.37 -5.80 -8.21
CA GLY A 468 12.20 -4.41 -7.87
C GLY A 468 10.71 -4.13 -7.96
N GLY A 469 10.04 -4.04 -6.81
CA GLY A 469 8.62 -3.72 -6.76
C GLY A 469 8.43 -2.39 -7.45
N GLY A 470 8.18 -2.48 -8.67
CA GLY A 470 7.71 -1.48 -9.55
C GLY A 470 8.46 -0.17 -9.58
N GLY A 471 9.07 -0.06 -10.56
CA GLY A 471 8.59 0.91 -11.32
C GLY A 471 9.39 2.16 -11.57
N ARG A 472 10.20 2.66 -10.73
CA ARG A 472 10.98 3.85 -11.00
C ARG A 472 12.44 3.50 -11.30
N VAL A 473 12.63 2.63 -12.31
CA VAL A 473 13.98 2.26 -12.77
C VAL A 473 14.51 3.32 -13.75
N ASN A 474 13.67 3.86 -14.64
CA ASN A 474 14.03 4.91 -15.57
C ASN A 474 13.23 6.22 -15.35
N CYS A 475 12.27 6.22 -14.43
CA CYS A 475 11.55 7.40 -13.98
C CYS A 475 11.93 7.69 -12.52
N PRO A 476 13.05 8.37 -12.24
CA PRO A 476 13.46 8.63 -10.86
C PRO A 476 12.41 9.44 -10.11
N PRO A 477 12.34 9.29 -8.78
CA PRO A 477 11.47 10.12 -7.95
C PRO A 477 11.81 11.60 -8.16
N TRP A 478 10.90 12.33 -8.78
CA TRP A 478 11.16 13.73 -9.16
C TRP A 478 11.19 14.67 -7.96
N GLY A 479 12.04 15.68 -8.04
CA GLY A 479 12.00 16.81 -7.12
C GLY A 479 10.93 17.83 -7.51
N LEU A 480 10.61 18.75 -6.61
CA LEU A 480 9.73 19.89 -6.85
C LEU A 480 10.42 21.21 -6.47
N TRP A 481 10.02 22.30 -7.13
CA TRP A 481 10.44 23.68 -6.81
C TRP A 481 11.97 23.88 -6.79
N GLY A 482 12.67 23.24 -7.74
CA GLY A 482 14.13 23.28 -7.85
C GLY A 482 14.84 22.12 -7.14
N GLY A 483 14.12 21.29 -6.40
CA GLY A 483 14.66 20.06 -5.83
C GLY A 483 15.03 19.05 -6.92
N GLN A 484 16.03 18.22 -6.62
CA GLN A 484 16.58 17.23 -7.53
C GLN A 484 15.90 15.86 -7.35
N PRO A 485 15.96 14.99 -8.35
CA PRO A 485 15.40 13.63 -8.22
C PRO A 485 16.21 12.78 -7.24
N GLY A 486 15.50 11.83 -6.56
CA GLY A 486 16.13 10.77 -5.79
C GLY A 486 16.74 9.69 -6.69
N LYS A 487 17.63 8.86 -6.11
CA LYS A 487 18.21 7.71 -6.84
C LYS A 487 17.16 6.61 -7.05
N ILE A 488 17.26 5.93 -8.19
CA ILE A 488 16.43 4.80 -8.55
C ILE A 488 16.76 3.53 -7.74
N ALA A 489 15.83 2.57 -7.70
CA ALA A 489 16.08 1.26 -7.10
C ALA A 489 16.97 0.39 -7.99
N GLU A 490 17.73 -0.51 -7.39
CA GLU A 490 18.55 -1.51 -8.09
C GLU A 490 18.66 -2.81 -7.29
N THR A 491 18.86 -3.91 -8.01
CA THR A 491 19.13 -5.22 -7.43
C THR A 491 20.41 -5.78 -8.03
N LEU A 492 21.35 -6.17 -7.16
CA LEU A 492 22.61 -6.79 -7.53
C LEU A 492 22.63 -8.22 -7.02
N ILE A 493 23.21 -9.12 -7.80
CA ILE A 493 23.33 -10.55 -7.46
C ILE A 493 24.76 -11.03 -7.60
N LYS A 494 25.12 -12.02 -6.78
CA LYS A 494 26.43 -12.65 -6.80
C LYS A 494 26.27 -14.15 -6.47
N GLY A 495 26.75 -15.02 -7.36
CA GLY A 495 26.85 -16.45 -7.07
C GLY A 495 28.00 -16.76 -6.11
N PRO A 496 28.06 -17.96 -5.52
CA PRO A 496 29.09 -18.32 -4.54
C PRO A 496 30.52 -18.34 -5.12
N ALA A 497 30.67 -18.55 -6.43
CA ALA A 497 31.94 -18.54 -7.13
C ALA A 497 32.26 -17.20 -7.83
N ASP A 498 31.32 -16.25 -7.85
CA ASP A 498 31.50 -14.96 -8.51
C ASP A 498 32.43 -14.06 -7.67
N ALA A 499 33.35 -13.34 -8.32
CA ALA A 499 34.21 -12.37 -7.63
C ALA A 499 33.42 -11.07 -7.31
N GLU A 500 32.50 -10.65 -8.20
CA GLU A 500 31.84 -9.37 -8.14
C GLU A 500 30.31 -9.49 -8.24
N PHE A 501 29.63 -8.49 -7.72
CA PHE A 501 28.19 -8.33 -7.92
C PHE A 501 27.91 -7.83 -9.33
N ARG A 502 26.85 -8.36 -9.94
CA ARG A 502 26.31 -7.88 -11.21
C ARG A 502 24.87 -7.45 -11.07
N ARG A 503 24.41 -6.50 -11.89
CA ARG A 503 23.00 -6.11 -11.92
C ARG A 503 22.14 -7.29 -12.36
N SER A 504 21.04 -7.52 -11.66
CA SER A 504 20.08 -8.53 -12.05
C SER A 504 19.30 -8.07 -13.28
N GLU A 505 19.40 -8.82 -14.37
CA GLU A 505 18.64 -8.61 -15.61
C GLU A 505 17.30 -9.32 -15.59
N SER A 506 17.15 -10.31 -14.69
CA SER A 506 15.94 -11.10 -14.55
C SER A 506 15.28 -10.82 -13.20
N PRO A 507 13.95 -10.72 -13.14
CA PRO A 507 13.24 -10.67 -11.86
C PRO A 507 13.36 -11.97 -11.06
N ARG A 508 13.93 -13.03 -11.64
CA ARG A 508 14.16 -14.32 -10.98
C ARG A 508 15.59 -14.82 -11.17
N TYR A 509 16.15 -15.27 -10.09
CA TYR A 509 17.48 -15.83 -10.05
C TYR A 509 17.47 -17.16 -9.26
N ILE A 510 18.13 -18.18 -9.81
CA ILE A 510 18.38 -19.44 -9.10
C ILE A 510 19.72 -19.26 -8.41
N GLY A 511 19.75 -19.36 -7.07
CA GLY A 511 20.94 -19.21 -6.27
C GLY A 511 21.29 -20.49 -5.52
N ASP A 512 22.55 -20.88 -5.58
CA ASP A 512 23.12 -21.91 -4.73
C ASP A 512 23.33 -21.40 -3.30
N ALA A 513 23.62 -22.30 -2.37
CA ALA A 513 24.05 -21.91 -1.04
C ALA A 513 25.30 -21.00 -1.13
N GLY A 514 25.32 -19.90 -0.40
CA GLY A 514 26.35 -18.87 -0.47
C GLY A 514 26.11 -17.77 -1.51
N SER A 515 25.08 -17.88 -2.36
CA SER A 515 24.66 -16.77 -3.25
C SER A 515 24.18 -15.58 -2.45
N GLU A 516 24.50 -14.38 -2.92
CA GLU A 516 24.13 -13.12 -2.26
C GLU A 516 23.27 -12.24 -3.18
N VAL A 517 22.40 -11.47 -2.57
CA VAL A 517 21.62 -10.41 -3.20
C VAL A 517 21.83 -9.11 -2.44
N ILE A 518 22.04 -8.00 -3.16
CA ILE A 518 21.94 -6.65 -2.63
C ILE A 518 20.70 -6.02 -3.23
N HIS A 519 19.82 -5.57 -2.37
CA HIS A 519 18.63 -4.82 -2.77
C HIS A 519 18.75 -3.39 -2.27
N ARG A 520 18.76 -2.43 -3.21
CA ARG A 520 18.84 -1.00 -2.94
C ARG A 520 17.55 -0.35 -3.35
N THR A 521 16.80 0.17 -2.39
CA THR A 521 15.55 0.88 -2.70
C THR A 521 15.82 2.30 -3.18
N ALA A 522 14.83 2.91 -3.83
CA ALA A 522 14.90 4.29 -4.28
C ALA A 522 14.82 5.26 -3.10
N GLY A 523 15.44 6.42 -3.23
CA GLY A 523 15.20 7.57 -2.36
C GLY A 523 13.93 8.32 -2.77
N GLY A 524 13.55 9.36 -2.02
CA GLY A 524 12.54 10.34 -2.40
C GLY A 524 13.14 11.52 -3.17
N GLY A 525 12.33 12.29 -3.89
CA GLY A 525 12.75 13.54 -4.52
C GLY A 525 12.97 14.67 -3.51
N GLY A 526 13.85 15.62 -3.81
CA GLY A 526 14.09 16.83 -3.01
C GLY A 526 13.01 17.89 -3.23
N TRP A 527 12.80 18.78 -2.27
CA TRP A 527 11.90 19.91 -2.37
C TRP A 527 12.64 21.24 -2.20
N GLY A 528 12.43 22.19 -3.10
CA GLY A 528 13.10 23.48 -3.11
C GLY A 528 14.57 23.42 -3.56
N ASP A 529 15.18 24.55 -3.87
CA ASP A 529 16.58 24.62 -4.35
C ASP A 529 17.54 24.10 -3.27
N PRO A 530 18.38 23.09 -3.55
CA PRO A 530 19.38 22.59 -2.61
C PRO A 530 20.41 23.65 -2.15
N LEU A 531 20.65 24.69 -2.95
CA LEU A 531 21.51 25.80 -2.55
C LEU A 531 20.91 26.67 -1.43
N GLU A 532 19.60 26.54 -1.16
CA GLU A 532 18.92 27.20 -0.04
C GLU A 532 18.94 26.37 1.25
N ARG A 533 19.40 25.10 1.20
CA ARG A 533 19.51 24.28 2.42
C ARG A 533 20.52 24.90 3.38
N ASP A 534 20.16 24.99 4.65
CA ASP A 534 21.07 25.48 5.72
C ASP A 534 22.38 24.66 5.71
N PRO A 535 23.55 25.32 5.54
CA PRO A 535 24.84 24.62 5.56
C PRO A 535 25.10 23.81 6.84
N ALA A 536 24.54 24.22 7.98
CA ALA A 536 24.66 23.47 9.22
C ALA A 536 23.90 22.14 9.14
N ARG A 537 22.73 22.11 8.51
CA ARG A 537 21.97 20.85 8.27
C ARG A 537 22.70 19.94 7.31
N VAL A 538 23.36 20.49 6.27
CA VAL A 538 24.18 19.71 5.34
C VAL A 538 25.36 19.06 6.07
N LEU A 539 26.02 19.78 7.00
CA LEU A 539 27.06 19.20 7.84
C LEU A 539 26.55 18.05 8.68
N VAL A 540 25.39 18.19 9.31
CA VAL A 540 24.76 17.11 10.09
C VAL A 540 24.46 15.91 9.17
N ASP A 541 23.91 16.12 7.98
CA ASP A 541 23.63 15.05 7.02
C ASP A 541 24.90 14.26 6.64
N VAL A 542 26.07 14.94 6.55
CA VAL A 542 27.37 14.27 6.28
C VAL A 542 27.84 13.50 7.50
N GLN A 543 27.75 14.09 8.70
CA GLN A 543 28.20 13.44 9.95
C GLN A 543 27.36 12.20 10.29
N GLU A 544 26.06 12.24 9.99
CA GLU A 544 25.15 11.10 10.17
C GLU A 544 25.25 10.07 9.01
N GLY A 545 26.06 10.36 7.98
CA GLY A 545 26.23 9.46 6.84
C GLY A 545 25.04 9.45 5.87
N TYR A 546 24.14 10.41 5.96
CA TYR A 546 22.99 10.50 5.04
C TYR A 546 23.41 10.93 3.64
N ILE A 547 24.38 11.84 3.56
CA ILE A 547 25.04 12.25 2.31
C ILE A 547 26.56 12.16 2.44
N SER A 548 27.25 12.02 1.31
CA SER A 548 28.71 12.09 1.26
C SER A 548 29.22 13.53 1.32
N ALA A 549 30.47 13.73 1.72
CA ALA A 549 31.13 15.03 1.64
C ALA A 549 31.18 15.55 0.18
N GLN A 550 31.25 14.64 -0.80
CA GLN A 550 31.19 14.98 -2.21
C GLN A 550 29.80 15.55 -2.60
N SER A 551 28.71 14.90 -2.15
CA SER A 551 27.35 15.43 -2.38
C SER A 551 27.14 16.78 -1.69
N ALA A 552 27.69 16.97 -0.47
CA ALA A 552 27.62 18.28 0.19
C ALA A 552 28.24 19.40 -0.68
N LEU A 553 29.36 19.09 -1.34
CA LEU A 553 30.02 20.01 -2.25
C LEU A 553 29.22 20.15 -3.56
N ASP A 554 28.90 19.06 -4.25
CA ASP A 554 28.39 19.06 -5.62
C ASP A 554 26.92 19.46 -5.69
N ASP A 555 26.10 18.96 -4.79
CA ASP A 555 24.65 19.19 -4.85
C ASP A 555 24.23 20.43 -4.06
N TYR A 556 24.82 20.62 -2.86
CA TYR A 556 24.40 21.69 -1.94
C TYR A 556 25.30 22.91 -1.97
N GLY A 557 26.45 22.84 -2.65
CA GLY A 557 27.43 23.93 -2.68
C GLY A 557 27.99 24.27 -1.30
N VAL A 558 28.14 23.27 -0.42
CA VAL A 558 28.68 23.43 0.93
C VAL A 558 30.09 22.89 0.98
N VAL A 559 31.03 23.74 1.38
CA VAL A 559 32.44 23.38 1.59
C VAL A 559 32.64 23.03 3.06
N LEU A 560 33.13 21.81 3.31
CA LEU A 560 33.44 21.34 4.65
C LEU A 560 34.96 21.43 4.91
N THR A 561 35.34 21.57 6.18
CA THR A 561 36.73 21.42 6.58
C THR A 561 37.23 19.99 6.34
N PRO A 562 38.55 19.75 6.13
CA PRO A 562 39.08 18.42 5.79
C PRO A 562 38.76 17.32 6.83
N ASP A 563 38.59 17.70 8.08
CA ASP A 563 38.17 16.82 9.19
C ASP A 563 36.67 16.58 9.27
N LEU A 564 35.88 17.18 8.37
CA LEU A 564 34.41 17.15 8.32
C LEU A 564 33.74 17.65 9.61
N ALA A 565 34.44 18.44 10.39
CA ALA A 565 33.93 18.92 11.69
C ALA A 565 33.14 20.22 11.57
N ARG A 566 33.36 21.04 10.53
CA ARG A 566 32.75 22.35 10.37
C ARG A 566 32.52 22.71 8.91
N VAL A 567 31.61 23.68 8.71
CA VAL A 567 31.40 24.32 7.40
C VAL A 567 32.41 25.46 7.24
N ASP A 568 33.07 25.54 6.09
CA ASP A 568 33.76 26.73 5.65
C ASP A 568 32.73 27.69 5.04
N LEU A 569 32.26 28.64 5.89
CA LEU A 569 31.19 29.56 5.52
C LEU A 569 31.58 30.50 4.38
N GLU A 570 32.86 30.96 4.34
CA GLU A 570 33.33 31.89 3.30
C GLU A 570 33.40 31.17 1.93
N ALA A 571 34.03 30.01 1.89
CA ALA A 571 34.11 29.20 0.67
C ALA A 571 32.72 28.75 0.21
N THR A 572 31.85 28.37 1.12
CA THR A 572 30.45 28.02 0.84
C THR A 572 29.69 29.18 0.21
N ALA A 573 29.77 30.39 0.78
CA ALA A 573 29.10 31.58 0.24
C ALA A 573 29.59 31.92 -1.19
N LYS A 574 30.90 31.88 -1.41
CA LYS A 574 31.50 32.11 -2.73
C LYS A 574 31.03 31.10 -3.77
N LEU A 575 31.03 29.81 -3.41
CA LEU A 575 30.62 28.73 -4.30
C LEU A 575 29.13 28.83 -4.66
N ARG A 576 28.26 29.06 -3.69
CA ARG A 576 26.82 29.22 -3.92
C ARG A 576 26.50 30.45 -4.78
N ALA A 577 27.16 31.58 -4.52
CA ALA A 577 27.00 32.78 -5.33
C ALA A 577 27.39 32.53 -6.82
N HIS A 578 28.53 31.87 -7.03
CA HIS A 578 28.97 31.50 -8.39
C HIS A 578 27.96 30.58 -9.10
N ARG A 579 27.47 29.54 -8.42
CA ARG A 579 26.48 28.61 -9.00
C ARG A 579 25.12 29.24 -9.28
N SER A 580 24.68 30.19 -8.44
CA SER A 580 23.44 30.92 -8.67
C SER A 580 23.50 31.82 -9.91
N ILE A 581 24.69 32.35 -10.28
CA ILE A 581 24.89 33.11 -11.53
C ILE A 581 24.81 32.20 -12.74
N LEU A 582 25.36 30.99 -12.68
CA LEU A 582 25.36 30.03 -13.79
C LEU A 582 23.97 29.40 -14.08
N ARG A 583 23.04 29.49 -13.13
CA ARG A 583 21.65 28.96 -13.28
C ARG A 583 20.66 30.01 -13.80
N ARG A 584 21.04 31.29 -13.81
CA ARG A 584 20.29 32.39 -14.46
C ARG A 584 20.66 32.53 -15.94
#